data_b1d5add50a21bf7a5f7661f97e454029
#
_entry.id   b1d5add50a21bf7a5f7661f97e454029
#
_cell.length_a   1.000
_cell.length_b   1.000
_cell.length_c   1.000
_cell.angle_alpha   90.00
_cell.angle_beta   90.00
_cell.angle_gamma   90.00
#
_symmetry.space_group_name_H-M   'P 1'
#
loop_
_entity.id
_entity.type
_entity.pdbx_description
1 polymer ?
#
loop_
_entity_poly.entity_id
_entity_poly.type
_entity_poly.pdbx_seq_one_letter_code
_entity_poly.pdbx_strand_id
1 'polypeptide(L)'
;MASAVRNPIAVALVAIFALFLVGSTFVIVPETKQAMIVRFGEPQRILNRYIPGDEFGGAGAGLAVRVPFVDEVVWIDRRILSIELERQQVLSIDQLRLQVDAFARYRIVDPRQMYVTARTEEALGRQLSPILASALRNELGRRPFVALLSPERGQLMENIQTALNRVARQYGAEIVDVRIKRADLPEGTPLDSAYQRMRTARQQEAGAIQAQGLKQAQIIRAEADAEAAATYARSFSQDAEFYDFYRAMQSYEASFISQGREGRANIILSPQNEYLRQFGGRR
;
A
#
# COMPACT_ATOMS: atom_id res chain seq x y z
N MET A 1 -22.86 -10.97 -75.76
CA MET A 1 -22.08 -10.07 -74.86
C MET A 1 -21.46 -8.87 -75.55
N ALA A 2 -21.49 -8.71 -76.84
CA ALA A 2 -20.87 -7.60 -77.60
C ALA A 2 -21.71 -6.33 -77.78
N SER A 3 -22.98 -6.26 -77.36
CA SER A 3 -23.88 -5.09 -77.56
C SER A 3 -23.84 -4.11 -76.39
N ALA A 4 -23.39 -4.48 -75.18
CA ALA A 4 -23.32 -3.60 -74.04
C ALA A 4 -22.20 -2.54 -74.16
N VAL A 5 -21.12 -2.80 -74.90
CA VAL A 5 -19.97 -1.91 -75.12
C VAL A 5 -20.32 -0.72 -76.05
N ARG A 6 -21.44 -0.78 -76.79
CA ARG A 6 -21.85 0.28 -77.72
C ARG A 6 -22.74 1.35 -77.07
N ASN A 7 -23.15 1.15 -75.82
CA ASN A 7 -23.97 2.17 -75.14
C ASN A 7 -23.04 3.02 -74.22
N PRO A 8 -22.78 4.30 -74.57
CA PRO A 8 -21.86 5.14 -73.82
C PRO A 8 -22.25 5.32 -72.34
N ILE A 9 -23.54 5.24 -72.02
CA ILE A 9 -24.05 5.30 -70.65
C ILE A 9 -23.67 4.03 -69.88
N ALA A 10 -23.77 2.85 -70.48
CA ALA A 10 -23.41 1.60 -69.83
C ALA A 10 -21.88 1.55 -69.57
N VAL A 11 -21.05 2.03 -70.48
CA VAL A 11 -19.60 2.14 -70.28
C VAL A 11 -19.27 3.12 -69.17
N ALA A 12 -19.93 4.27 -69.12
CA ALA A 12 -19.74 5.24 -68.07
C ALA A 12 -20.14 4.67 -66.67
N LEU A 13 -21.25 3.94 -66.57
CA LEU A 13 -21.67 3.30 -65.33
C LEU A 13 -20.66 2.23 -64.86
N VAL A 14 -20.14 1.39 -65.77
CA VAL A 14 -19.11 0.37 -65.45
C VAL A 14 -17.81 1.04 -65.02
N ALA A 15 -17.42 2.15 -65.68
CA ALA A 15 -16.22 2.90 -65.30
C ALA A 15 -16.35 3.53 -63.92
N ILE A 16 -17.49 4.14 -63.60
CA ILE A 16 -17.79 4.70 -62.26
C ILE A 16 -17.77 3.58 -61.19
N PHE A 17 -18.41 2.43 -61.49
CA PHE A 17 -18.41 1.30 -60.58
C PHE A 17 -17.00 0.71 -60.36
N ALA A 18 -16.22 0.61 -61.42
CA ALA A 18 -14.80 0.18 -61.29
C ALA A 18 -13.97 1.17 -60.48
N LEU A 19 -14.16 2.49 -60.68
CA LEU A 19 -13.49 3.52 -59.88
C LEU A 19 -13.91 3.46 -58.42
N PHE A 20 -15.19 3.24 -58.15
CA PHE A 20 -15.70 3.04 -56.78
C PHE A 20 -15.06 1.77 -56.13
N LEU A 21 -14.99 0.66 -56.82
CA LEU A 21 -14.32 -0.57 -56.34
C LEU A 21 -12.85 -0.31 -56.01
N VAL A 22 -12.13 0.35 -56.90
CA VAL A 22 -10.74 0.71 -56.66
C VAL A 22 -10.59 1.59 -55.44
N GLY A 23 -11.39 2.63 -55.32
CA GLY A 23 -11.38 3.52 -54.15
C GLY A 23 -11.73 2.81 -52.82
N SER A 24 -12.70 1.85 -52.88
CA SER A 24 -13.10 1.05 -51.70
C SER A 24 -12.07 0.00 -51.30
N THR A 25 -11.12 -0.30 -52.15
CA THR A 25 -10.05 -1.29 -51.90
C THR A 25 -8.95 -0.75 -50.97
N PHE A 26 -8.77 0.57 -50.96
CA PHE A 26 -7.76 1.19 -50.14
C PHE A 26 -8.28 1.66 -48.79
N VAL A 27 -7.50 1.41 -47.72
CA VAL A 27 -7.77 1.90 -46.35
C VAL A 27 -6.49 2.53 -45.82
N ILE A 28 -6.64 3.70 -45.20
CA ILE A 28 -5.53 4.40 -44.53
C ILE A 28 -5.53 4.03 -43.06
N VAL A 29 -4.44 3.41 -42.61
CA VAL A 29 -4.25 3.01 -41.20
C VAL A 29 -3.43 4.09 -40.48
N PRO A 30 -4.03 4.85 -39.55
CA PRO A 30 -3.29 5.84 -38.78
C PRO A 30 -2.36 5.16 -37.76
N GLU A 31 -1.25 5.84 -37.44
CA GLU A 31 -0.23 5.34 -36.48
C GLU A 31 -0.81 5.05 -35.09
N THR A 32 -1.86 5.77 -34.68
CA THR A 32 -2.52 5.62 -33.38
C THR A 32 -3.40 4.39 -33.25
N LYS A 33 -3.70 3.70 -34.38
CA LYS A 33 -4.62 2.55 -34.42
C LYS A 33 -3.99 1.34 -35.05
N GLN A 34 -4.34 0.17 -34.55
CA GLN A 34 -4.11 -1.11 -35.20
C GLN A 34 -5.36 -1.43 -36.04
N ALA A 35 -5.17 -1.87 -37.26
CA ALA A 35 -6.28 -2.29 -38.11
C ALA A 35 -6.24 -3.82 -38.25
N MET A 36 -7.30 -4.48 -37.80
CA MET A 36 -7.45 -5.91 -37.99
C MET A 36 -8.44 -6.17 -39.13
N ILE A 37 -8.00 -6.87 -40.17
CA ILE A 37 -8.84 -7.29 -41.28
C ILE A 37 -9.50 -8.59 -40.91
N VAL A 38 -10.83 -8.54 -40.85
CA VAL A 38 -11.71 -9.67 -40.54
C VAL A 38 -12.47 -10.08 -41.79
N ARG A 39 -12.45 -11.37 -42.14
CA ARG A 39 -13.15 -11.94 -43.27
C ARG A 39 -14.14 -13.00 -42.77
N PHE A 40 -15.41 -12.79 -43.04
CA PHE A 40 -16.49 -13.68 -42.59
C PHE A 40 -16.44 -13.99 -41.06
N GLY A 41 -16.01 -13.00 -40.26
CA GLY A 41 -15.89 -13.12 -38.81
C GLY A 41 -14.54 -13.70 -38.32
N GLU A 42 -13.65 -14.13 -39.23
CA GLU A 42 -12.34 -14.64 -38.89
C GLU A 42 -11.24 -13.58 -39.06
N PRO A 43 -10.41 -13.32 -38.05
CA PRO A 43 -9.31 -12.40 -38.14
C PRO A 43 -8.21 -12.97 -39.07
N GLN A 44 -7.95 -12.29 -40.19
CA GLN A 44 -6.98 -12.71 -41.23
C GLN A 44 -5.60 -12.11 -40.97
N ARG A 45 -5.51 -10.79 -40.89
CA ARG A 45 -4.25 -10.09 -40.69
C ARG A 45 -4.41 -8.84 -39.87
N ILE A 46 -3.33 -8.46 -39.21
CA ILE A 46 -3.24 -7.25 -38.38
C ILE A 46 -2.24 -6.29 -39.04
N LEU A 47 -2.63 -5.05 -39.19
CA LEU A 47 -1.81 -3.96 -39.72
C LEU A 47 -1.46 -3.03 -38.55
N ASN A 48 -0.27 -2.49 -38.53
CA ASN A 48 0.25 -1.59 -37.51
C ASN A 48 0.15 -2.18 -36.10
N ARG A 49 0.50 -3.51 -35.97
CA ARG A 49 0.51 -4.18 -34.67
C ARG A 49 1.50 -3.52 -33.74
N TYR A 50 1.12 -3.38 -32.46
CA TYR A 50 2.05 -2.94 -31.44
C TYR A 50 3.16 -3.98 -31.22
N ILE A 51 4.41 -3.54 -31.32
CA ILE A 51 5.61 -4.32 -31.03
C ILE A 51 6.41 -3.55 -29.97
N PRO A 52 6.71 -4.14 -28.80
CA PRO A 52 7.54 -3.49 -27.79
C PRO A 52 8.91 -3.13 -28.33
N GLY A 53 9.34 -1.87 -28.18
CA GLY A 53 10.65 -1.41 -28.63
C GLY A 53 10.74 -1.02 -30.08
N ASP A 54 9.65 -1.07 -30.87
CA ASP A 54 9.62 -0.61 -32.25
C ASP A 54 9.60 0.93 -32.33
N GLU A 55 10.45 1.46 -33.24
CA GLU A 55 10.49 2.90 -33.49
C GLU A 55 9.28 3.34 -34.32
N PHE A 56 8.91 4.63 -34.20
CA PHE A 56 7.81 5.20 -34.97
C PHE A 56 8.06 5.05 -36.49
N GLY A 57 7.03 4.60 -37.22
CA GLY A 57 7.05 4.45 -38.67
C GLY A 57 7.45 3.06 -39.19
N GLY A 58 7.88 2.12 -38.34
CA GLY A 58 8.26 0.76 -38.71
C GLY A 58 7.10 -0.25 -38.80
N ALA A 59 6.00 0.03 -38.17
CA ALA A 59 4.98 -0.97 -37.84
C ALA A 59 3.87 -1.19 -38.88
N GLY A 60 3.93 -0.56 -40.06
CA GLY A 60 2.98 -0.78 -41.17
C GLY A 60 1.73 0.12 -41.11
N ALA A 61 1.82 1.31 -40.48
CA ALA A 61 0.88 2.39 -40.71
C ALA A 61 0.96 2.89 -42.16
N GLY A 62 -0.15 3.43 -42.66
CA GLY A 62 -0.22 3.97 -44.00
C GLY A 62 -1.28 3.33 -44.89
N LEU A 63 -1.04 3.23 -46.17
CA LEU A 63 -1.99 2.70 -47.14
C LEU A 63 -2.02 1.17 -47.10
N ALA A 64 -3.17 0.60 -46.85
CA ALA A 64 -3.38 -0.85 -46.87
C ALA A 64 -4.46 -1.22 -47.89
N VAL A 65 -4.45 -2.48 -48.32
CA VAL A 65 -5.39 -3.03 -49.31
C VAL A 65 -6.31 -4.01 -48.60
N ARG A 66 -7.65 -3.85 -48.82
CA ARG A 66 -8.69 -4.78 -48.40
C ARG A 66 -9.54 -5.19 -49.59
N VAL A 67 -10.20 -6.35 -49.48
CA VAL A 67 -11.18 -6.79 -50.48
C VAL A 67 -12.53 -6.15 -50.16
N PRO A 68 -13.05 -5.27 -51.03
CA PRO A 68 -14.34 -4.62 -50.82
C PRO A 68 -15.44 -5.68 -50.65
N PHE A 69 -16.45 -5.39 -49.83
CA PHE A 69 -17.60 -6.24 -49.49
C PHE A 69 -17.32 -7.57 -48.77
N VAL A 70 -16.08 -8.00 -48.66
CA VAL A 70 -15.67 -9.26 -48.04
C VAL A 70 -14.90 -9.01 -46.74
N ASP A 71 -14.00 -8.02 -46.79
CA ASP A 71 -13.14 -7.68 -45.66
C ASP A 71 -13.74 -6.52 -44.83
N GLU A 72 -13.92 -6.78 -43.55
CA GLU A 72 -14.26 -5.79 -42.55
C GLU A 72 -12.99 -5.32 -41.83
N VAL A 73 -12.86 -4.02 -41.56
CA VAL A 73 -11.73 -3.45 -40.83
C VAL A 73 -12.18 -3.12 -39.41
N VAL A 74 -11.64 -3.83 -38.45
CA VAL A 74 -11.83 -3.55 -37.03
C VAL A 74 -10.69 -2.69 -36.53
N TRP A 75 -11.03 -1.51 -36.03
CA TRP A 75 -10.09 -0.54 -35.50
C TRP A 75 -9.84 -0.79 -34.01
N ILE A 76 -8.57 -0.86 -33.62
CA ILE A 76 -8.15 -1.08 -32.24
C ILE A 76 -7.13 0.00 -31.89
N ASP A 77 -7.32 0.67 -30.76
CA ASP A 77 -6.41 1.72 -30.31
C ASP A 77 -5.04 1.14 -29.92
N ARG A 78 -3.96 1.72 -30.44
CA ARG A 78 -2.59 1.34 -30.13
C ARG A 78 -2.03 2.03 -28.89
N ARG A 79 -2.69 3.09 -28.46
CA ARG A 79 -2.32 3.88 -27.29
C ARG A 79 -2.66 3.15 -25.98
N ILE A 80 -2.22 3.74 -24.91
CA ILE A 80 -2.56 3.26 -23.56
C ILE A 80 -3.99 3.69 -23.25
N LEU A 81 -4.81 2.72 -22.90
CA LEU A 81 -6.20 2.88 -22.46
C LEU A 81 -6.26 2.80 -20.92
N SER A 82 -7.34 3.28 -20.33
CA SER A 82 -7.55 3.25 -18.88
C SER A 82 -8.87 2.58 -18.51
N ILE A 83 -8.83 1.86 -17.38
CA ILE A 83 -10.01 1.35 -16.69
C ILE A 83 -10.09 2.08 -15.35
N GLU A 84 -11.23 2.64 -15.04
CA GLU A 84 -11.46 3.34 -13.78
C GLU A 84 -12.38 2.52 -12.88
N LEU A 85 -12.05 2.49 -11.59
CA LEU A 85 -12.89 1.98 -10.51
C LEU A 85 -13.17 3.10 -9.55
N GLU A 86 -14.44 3.38 -9.35
CA GLU A 86 -14.90 4.40 -8.41
C GLU A 86 -15.57 3.74 -7.21
N ARG A 87 -15.32 4.29 -6.02
CA ARG A 87 -15.97 3.92 -4.75
C ARG A 87 -15.99 2.41 -4.48
N GLN A 88 -14.90 1.71 -4.81
CA GLN A 88 -14.78 0.30 -4.49
C GLN A 88 -14.59 0.11 -2.98
N GLN A 89 -15.54 -0.58 -2.33
CA GLN A 89 -15.42 -0.90 -0.92
C GLN A 89 -14.48 -2.09 -0.69
N VAL A 90 -13.54 -1.91 0.20
CA VAL A 90 -12.55 -2.92 0.61
C VAL A 90 -12.46 -2.95 2.13
N LEU A 91 -12.39 -4.15 2.70
CA LEU A 91 -12.15 -4.34 4.12
C LEU A 91 -10.67 -4.67 4.32
N SER A 92 -9.95 -3.86 5.10
CA SER A 92 -8.55 -4.10 5.45
C SER A 92 -8.44 -5.12 6.60
N ILE A 93 -7.23 -5.62 6.88
CA ILE A 93 -7.00 -6.61 7.95
C ILE A 93 -7.32 -6.05 9.35
N ASP A 94 -7.19 -4.73 9.52
CA ASP A 94 -7.54 -3.99 10.74
C ASP A 94 -9.03 -3.66 10.83
N GLN A 95 -9.86 -4.34 10.02
CA GLN A 95 -11.32 -4.23 9.99
C GLN A 95 -11.85 -2.82 9.64
N LEU A 96 -11.02 -2.02 8.98
CA LEU A 96 -11.45 -0.74 8.45
C LEU A 96 -12.09 -0.94 7.08
N ARG A 97 -13.31 -0.42 6.90
CA ARG A 97 -13.96 -0.33 5.58
C ARG A 97 -13.39 0.87 4.86
N LEU A 98 -12.73 0.61 3.75
CA LEU A 98 -12.12 1.63 2.91
C LEU A 98 -12.97 1.82 1.66
N GLN A 99 -13.07 3.06 1.21
CA GLN A 99 -13.59 3.42 -0.10
C GLN A 99 -12.42 3.81 -0.98
N VAL A 100 -12.16 3.01 -2.00
CA VAL A 100 -10.96 3.14 -2.84
C VAL A 100 -11.36 3.46 -4.26
N ASP A 101 -10.79 4.55 -4.79
CA ASP A 101 -10.82 4.89 -6.20
C ASP A 101 -9.47 4.51 -6.81
N ALA A 102 -9.50 3.74 -7.89
CA ALA A 102 -8.30 3.24 -8.55
C ALA A 102 -8.46 3.27 -10.06
N PHE A 103 -7.35 3.24 -10.76
CA PHE A 103 -7.34 3.02 -12.20
C PHE A 103 -6.20 2.09 -12.59
N ALA A 104 -6.40 1.37 -13.69
CA ALA A 104 -5.36 0.60 -14.34
C ALA A 104 -5.19 1.11 -15.76
N ARG A 105 -3.95 1.29 -16.19
CA ARG A 105 -3.61 1.58 -17.58
C ARG A 105 -3.20 0.29 -18.27
N TYR A 106 -3.75 0.07 -19.44
CA TYR A 106 -3.49 -1.13 -20.21
C TYR A 106 -3.28 -0.80 -21.69
N ARG A 107 -2.69 -1.73 -22.41
CA ARG A 107 -2.49 -1.67 -23.86
C ARG A 107 -2.89 -2.99 -24.49
N ILE A 108 -3.43 -2.94 -25.69
CA ILE A 108 -3.76 -4.12 -26.48
C ILE A 108 -2.53 -4.52 -27.29
N VAL A 109 -1.91 -5.65 -26.89
CA VAL A 109 -0.70 -6.18 -27.52
C VAL A 109 -1.01 -7.29 -28.52
N ASP A 110 -2.14 -8.00 -28.31
CA ASP A 110 -2.63 -9.01 -29.23
C ASP A 110 -4.09 -8.71 -29.64
N PRO A 111 -4.28 -7.96 -30.75
CA PRO A 111 -5.60 -7.65 -31.29
C PRO A 111 -6.43 -8.87 -31.64
N ARG A 112 -5.81 -9.96 -32.10
CA ARG A 112 -6.51 -11.20 -32.44
C ARG A 112 -7.14 -11.83 -31.21
N GLN A 113 -6.34 -11.99 -30.16
CA GLN A 113 -6.81 -12.57 -28.91
C GLN A 113 -7.92 -11.70 -28.30
N MET A 114 -7.75 -10.38 -28.30
CA MET A 114 -8.77 -9.44 -27.82
C MET A 114 -10.08 -9.56 -28.59
N TYR A 115 -10.01 -9.64 -29.92
CA TYR A 115 -11.22 -9.78 -30.74
C TYR A 115 -11.96 -11.08 -30.51
N VAL A 116 -11.24 -12.20 -30.32
CA VAL A 116 -11.86 -13.51 -30.06
C VAL A 116 -12.51 -13.55 -28.69
N THR A 117 -11.92 -12.91 -27.67
CA THR A 117 -12.39 -12.97 -26.27
C THR A 117 -13.40 -11.88 -25.92
N ALA A 118 -13.15 -10.66 -26.35
CA ALA A 118 -13.94 -9.48 -25.95
C ALA A 118 -14.69 -8.80 -27.10
N ARG A 119 -14.28 -8.98 -28.34
CA ARG A 119 -14.83 -8.36 -29.58
C ARG A 119 -14.55 -6.88 -29.70
N THR A 120 -14.74 -6.09 -28.63
CA THR A 120 -14.53 -4.62 -28.63
C THR A 120 -13.68 -4.18 -27.45
N GLU A 121 -13.08 -2.99 -27.55
CA GLU A 121 -12.28 -2.38 -26.47
C GLU A 121 -13.12 -2.10 -25.22
N GLU A 122 -14.37 -1.63 -25.42
CA GLU A 122 -15.28 -1.35 -24.31
C GLU A 122 -15.68 -2.63 -23.57
N ALA A 123 -15.88 -3.73 -24.30
CA ALA A 123 -16.17 -5.03 -23.71
C ALA A 123 -14.95 -5.55 -22.92
N LEU A 124 -13.74 -5.36 -23.45
CA LEU A 124 -12.51 -5.67 -22.74
C LEU A 124 -12.42 -4.87 -21.43
N GLY A 125 -12.63 -3.57 -21.46
CA GLY A 125 -12.66 -2.72 -20.26
C GLY A 125 -13.67 -3.20 -19.22
N ARG A 126 -14.89 -3.54 -19.66
CA ARG A 126 -15.93 -4.10 -18.77
C ARG A 126 -15.56 -5.45 -18.15
N GLN A 127 -14.79 -6.29 -18.85
CA GLN A 127 -14.31 -7.56 -18.33
C GLN A 127 -13.13 -7.39 -17.36
N LEU A 128 -12.22 -6.48 -17.62
CA LEU A 128 -11.06 -6.23 -16.77
C LEU A 128 -11.43 -5.47 -15.48
N SER A 129 -12.47 -4.64 -15.48
CA SER A 129 -12.89 -3.85 -14.32
C SER A 129 -13.21 -4.70 -13.07
N PRO A 130 -14.03 -5.77 -13.11
CA PRO A 130 -14.28 -6.62 -11.95
C PRO A 130 -13.04 -7.41 -11.50
N ILE A 131 -12.12 -7.69 -12.41
CA ILE A 131 -10.86 -8.39 -12.10
C ILE A 131 -9.93 -7.44 -11.33
N LEU A 132 -9.83 -6.18 -11.75
CA LEU A 132 -9.12 -5.13 -11.01
C LEU A 132 -9.73 -4.94 -9.61
N ALA A 133 -11.05 -4.88 -9.50
CA ALA A 133 -11.75 -4.77 -8.22
C ALA A 133 -11.45 -5.97 -7.29
N SER A 134 -11.38 -7.17 -7.85
CA SER A 134 -11.04 -8.39 -7.11
C SER A 134 -9.58 -8.40 -6.67
N ALA A 135 -8.65 -8.02 -7.55
CA ALA A 135 -7.23 -7.93 -7.23
C ALA A 135 -6.97 -6.89 -6.13
N LEU A 136 -7.63 -5.72 -6.22
CA LEU A 136 -7.59 -4.69 -5.17
C LEU A 136 -8.11 -5.22 -3.82
N ARG A 137 -9.29 -5.85 -3.79
CA ARG A 137 -9.83 -6.43 -2.55
C ARG A 137 -8.91 -7.47 -1.93
N ASN A 138 -8.36 -8.35 -2.75
CA ASN A 138 -7.49 -9.42 -2.28
C ASN A 138 -6.18 -8.89 -1.68
N GLU A 139 -5.57 -7.89 -2.31
CA GLU A 139 -4.30 -7.35 -1.86
C GLU A 139 -4.48 -6.40 -0.67
N LEU A 140 -5.46 -5.49 -0.73
CA LEU A 140 -5.74 -4.56 0.36
C LEU A 140 -6.32 -5.26 1.60
N GLY A 141 -7.10 -6.33 1.41
CA GLY A 141 -7.66 -7.12 2.51
C GLY A 141 -6.62 -7.87 3.34
N ARG A 142 -5.40 -8.01 2.83
CA ARG A 142 -4.27 -8.66 3.54
C ARG A 142 -3.35 -7.68 4.25
N ARG A 143 -3.58 -6.38 4.12
CA ARG A 143 -2.71 -5.32 4.63
C ARG A 143 -3.48 -4.38 5.54
N PRO A 144 -2.80 -3.79 6.54
CA PRO A 144 -3.38 -2.72 7.34
C PRO A 144 -3.50 -1.43 6.52
N PHE A 145 -4.45 -0.57 6.87
CA PHE A 145 -4.65 0.71 6.19
C PHE A 145 -3.37 1.56 6.13
N VAL A 146 -2.56 1.53 7.19
CA VAL A 146 -1.29 2.28 7.29
C VAL A 146 -0.31 1.92 6.16
N ALA A 147 -0.35 0.69 5.64
CA ALA A 147 0.51 0.28 4.53
C ALA A 147 0.23 1.08 3.24
N LEU A 148 -0.99 1.57 3.04
CA LEU A 148 -1.34 2.45 1.92
C LEU A 148 -0.72 3.85 2.01
N LEU A 149 -0.38 4.29 3.22
CA LEU A 149 0.21 5.60 3.51
C LEU A 149 1.74 5.52 3.63
N SER A 150 2.30 4.32 3.60
CA SER A 150 3.73 4.04 3.74
C SER A 150 4.43 3.83 2.38
N PRO A 151 5.76 3.79 2.32
CA PRO A 151 6.53 3.42 1.12
C PRO A 151 6.17 2.02 0.56
N GLU A 152 5.60 1.13 1.37
CA GLU A 152 5.13 -0.20 0.96
C GLU A 152 4.01 -0.15 -0.09
N ARG A 153 3.37 1.00 -0.26
CA ARG A 153 2.35 1.23 -1.30
C ARG A 153 2.86 0.88 -2.70
N GLY A 154 4.15 1.13 -2.99
CA GLY A 154 4.76 0.78 -4.27
C GLY A 154 4.67 -0.72 -4.56
N GLN A 155 5.11 -1.54 -3.61
CA GLN A 155 5.08 -3.00 -3.71
C GLN A 155 3.64 -3.53 -3.85
N LEU A 156 2.70 -2.91 -3.15
CA LEU A 156 1.30 -3.25 -3.17
C LEU A 156 0.68 -3.02 -4.57
N MET A 157 1.02 -1.89 -5.21
CA MET A 157 0.59 -1.61 -6.59
C MET A 157 1.20 -2.59 -7.59
N GLU A 158 2.44 -2.96 -7.43
CA GLU A 158 3.14 -3.94 -8.29
C GLU A 158 2.52 -5.35 -8.18
N ASN A 159 2.15 -5.77 -6.97
CA ASN A 159 1.45 -7.03 -6.74
C ASN A 159 0.09 -7.05 -7.45
N ILE A 160 -0.69 -5.96 -7.32
CA ILE A 160 -1.99 -5.82 -7.99
C ILE A 160 -1.81 -5.82 -9.51
N GLN A 161 -0.82 -5.09 -10.03
CA GLN A 161 -0.47 -5.06 -11.45
C GLN A 161 -0.14 -6.47 -11.96
N THR A 162 0.70 -7.20 -11.25
CA THR A 162 1.10 -8.58 -11.62
C THR A 162 -0.09 -9.52 -11.64
N ALA A 163 -0.94 -9.46 -10.62
CA ALA A 163 -2.15 -10.28 -10.54
C ALA A 163 -3.13 -9.96 -11.68
N LEU A 164 -3.37 -8.69 -11.96
CA LEU A 164 -4.23 -8.24 -13.03
C LEU A 164 -3.65 -8.60 -14.41
N ASN A 165 -2.34 -8.40 -14.61
CA ASN A 165 -1.66 -8.67 -15.87
C ASN A 165 -1.72 -10.14 -16.27
N ARG A 166 -1.66 -11.06 -15.30
CA ARG A 166 -1.80 -12.50 -15.54
C ARG A 166 -3.12 -12.83 -16.23
N VAL A 167 -4.20 -12.17 -15.85
CA VAL A 167 -5.53 -12.37 -16.45
C VAL A 167 -5.67 -11.54 -17.72
N ALA A 168 -5.20 -10.29 -17.75
CA ALA A 168 -5.29 -9.41 -18.91
C ALA A 168 -4.63 -10.01 -20.16
N ARG A 169 -3.54 -10.74 -19.99
CA ARG A 169 -2.87 -11.45 -21.11
C ARG A 169 -3.76 -12.48 -21.80
N GLN A 170 -4.70 -13.10 -21.09
CA GLN A 170 -5.68 -14.03 -21.68
C GLN A 170 -6.65 -13.32 -22.62
N TYR A 171 -6.80 -12.01 -22.48
CA TYR A 171 -7.61 -11.14 -23.33
C TYR A 171 -6.80 -10.38 -24.37
N GLY A 172 -5.51 -10.68 -24.50
CA GLY A 172 -4.62 -9.98 -25.44
C GLY A 172 -4.20 -8.59 -25.00
N ALA A 173 -4.37 -8.26 -23.70
CA ALA A 173 -3.98 -6.98 -23.12
C ALA A 173 -2.80 -7.13 -22.16
N GLU A 174 -2.03 -6.05 -22.00
CA GLU A 174 -0.95 -5.93 -21.05
C GLU A 174 -1.21 -4.73 -20.13
N ILE A 175 -1.08 -4.95 -18.83
CA ILE A 175 -1.23 -3.89 -17.83
C ILE A 175 0.08 -3.13 -17.70
N VAL A 176 0.03 -1.83 -17.98
CA VAL A 176 1.17 -0.92 -17.90
C VAL A 176 1.44 -0.52 -16.46
N ASP A 177 0.42 -0.06 -15.76
CA ASP A 177 0.48 0.21 -14.32
C ASP A 177 -0.92 0.20 -13.67
N VAL A 178 -0.91 0.16 -12.34
CA VAL A 178 -2.10 0.30 -11.51
C VAL A 178 -1.83 1.37 -10.44
N ARG A 179 -2.78 2.28 -10.26
CA ARG A 179 -2.67 3.36 -9.26
C ARG A 179 -3.98 3.53 -8.49
N ILE A 180 -3.84 3.78 -7.20
CA ILE A 180 -4.93 4.22 -6.35
C ILE A 180 -4.99 5.76 -6.43
N LYS A 181 -6.14 6.32 -6.83
CA LYS A 181 -6.40 7.76 -6.84
C LYS A 181 -6.65 8.26 -5.42
N ARG A 182 -7.52 7.54 -4.70
CA ARG A 182 -7.98 7.90 -3.36
C ARG A 182 -8.26 6.62 -2.55
N ALA A 183 -7.99 6.69 -1.26
CA ALA A 183 -8.38 5.66 -0.30
C ALA A 183 -8.85 6.36 0.97
N ASP A 184 -10.16 6.40 1.16
CA ASP A 184 -10.82 7.09 2.25
C ASP A 184 -11.60 6.11 3.13
N LEU A 185 -11.86 6.52 4.35
CA LEU A 185 -12.84 5.88 5.20
C LEU A 185 -14.22 6.45 4.86
N PRO A 186 -15.28 5.62 4.77
CA PRO A 186 -16.65 6.13 4.54
C PRO A 186 -17.03 7.16 5.61
N GLU A 187 -17.67 8.23 5.19
CA GLU A 187 -18.15 9.29 6.09
C GLU A 187 -19.20 8.77 7.08
N GLY A 188 -19.29 9.42 8.27
CA GLY A 188 -20.28 9.12 9.29
C GLY A 188 -19.79 8.20 10.41
N THR A 189 -20.70 7.48 11.07
CA THR A 189 -20.42 6.62 12.24
C THR A 189 -19.25 5.64 12.07
N PRO A 190 -19.03 5.01 10.89
CA PRO A 190 -17.87 4.15 10.69
C PRO A 190 -16.54 4.89 10.77
N LEU A 191 -16.46 6.11 10.27
CA LEU A 191 -15.28 6.97 10.32
C LEU A 191 -14.96 7.37 11.77
N ASP A 192 -15.95 7.84 12.51
CA ASP A 192 -15.81 8.24 13.93
C ASP A 192 -15.38 7.05 14.78
N SER A 193 -15.99 5.88 14.56
CA SER A 193 -15.65 4.64 15.26
C SER A 193 -14.21 4.19 14.93
N ALA A 194 -13.74 4.38 13.70
CA ALA A 194 -12.37 4.09 13.31
C ALA A 194 -11.38 5.03 14.00
N TYR A 195 -11.64 6.32 14.04
CA TYR A 195 -10.80 7.29 14.75
C TYR A 195 -10.74 7.00 16.26
N GLN A 196 -11.87 6.65 16.89
CA GLN A 196 -11.90 6.28 18.31
C GLN A 196 -11.06 5.03 18.58
N ARG A 197 -11.16 3.99 17.75
CA ARG A 197 -10.31 2.79 17.87
C ARG A 197 -8.83 3.10 17.72
N MET A 198 -8.46 3.90 16.70
CA MET A 198 -7.08 4.32 16.49
C MET A 198 -6.53 5.11 17.68
N ARG A 199 -7.32 6.05 18.22
CA ARG A 199 -6.98 6.83 19.42
C ARG A 199 -6.77 5.93 20.63
N THR A 200 -7.69 5.00 20.88
CA THR A 200 -7.60 4.05 21.99
C THR A 200 -6.39 3.14 21.86
N ALA A 201 -6.12 2.61 20.67
CA ALA A 201 -4.95 1.80 20.40
C ALA A 201 -3.63 2.56 20.66
N ARG A 202 -3.54 3.82 20.24
CA ARG A 202 -2.37 4.67 20.52
C ARG A 202 -2.21 5.01 21.99
N GLN A 203 -3.31 5.23 22.70
CA GLN A 203 -3.28 5.44 24.15
C GLN A 203 -2.82 4.19 24.91
N GLN A 204 -3.28 3.01 24.48
CA GLN A 204 -2.83 1.74 25.06
C GLN A 204 -1.32 1.49 24.79
N GLU A 205 -0.86 1.74 23.58
CA GLU A 205 0.55 1.64 23.21
C GLU A 205 1.42 2.59 24.05
N ALA A 206 1.02 3.85 24.15
CA ALA A 206 1.71 4.84 24.99
C ALA A 206 1.73 4.43 26.46
N GLY A 207 0.60 3.94 27.00
CA GLY A 207 0.52 3.42 28.35
C GLY A 207 1.43 2.21 28.60
N ALA A 208 1.51 1.30 27.64
CA ALA A 208 2.41 0.15 27.72
C ALA A 208 3.89 0.56 27.73
N ILE A 209 4.28 1.49 26.88
CA ILE A 209 5.66 2.02 26.84
C ILE A 209 5.99 2.73 28.15
N GLN A 210 5.08 3.55 28.66
CA GLN A 210 5.27 4.23 29.95
C GLN A 210 5.40 3.24 31.11
N ALA A 211 4.54 2.22 31.17
CA ALA A 211 4.59 1.19 32.20
C ALA A 211 5.91 0.39 32.13
N GLN A 212 6.39 0.07 30.92
CA GLN A 212 7.68 -0.58 30.71
C GLN A 212 8.84 0.30 31.17
N GLY A 213 8.79 1.61 30.87
CA GLY A 213 9.79 2.57 31.32
C GLY A 213 9.83 2.69 32.86
N LEU A 214 8.67 2.77 33.52
CA LEU A 214 8.58 2.79 34.97
C LEU A 214 9.11 1.50 35.61
N LYS A 215 8.76 0.34 35.05
CA LYS A 215 9.30 -0.95 35.48
C LYS A 215 10.83 -0.98 35.39
N GLN A 216 11.37 -0.54 34.26
CA GLN A 216 12.83 -0.53 34.06
C GLN A 216 13.52 0.42 35.03
N ALA A 217 12.96 1.61 35.24
CA ALA A 217 13.48 2.57 36.21
C ALA A 217 13.46 2.01 37.65
N GLN A 218 12.42 1.25 38.01
CA GLN A 218 12.32 0.60 39.32
C GLN A 218 13.36 -0.53 39.48
N ILE A 219 13.59 -1.32 38.45
CA ILE A 219 14.64 -2.36 38.46
C ILE A 219 16.01 -1.72 38.66
N ILE A 220 16.35 -0.68 37.88
CA ILE A 220 17.65 0.01 37.98
C ILE A 220 17.84 0.60 39.38
N ARG A 221 16.80 1.21 39.96
CA ARG A 221 16.88 1.72 41.36
C ARG A 221 17.09 0.60 42.37
N ALA A 222 16.32 -0.48 42.25
CA ALA A 222 16.44 -1.59 43.15
C ALA A 222 17.82 -2.28 43.07
N GLU A 223 18.39 -2.42 41.88
CA GLU A 223 19.75 -2.92 41.67
C GLU A 223 20.81 -2.00 42.27
N ALA A 224 20.67 -0.67 42.05
CA ALA A 224 21.58 0.32 42.62
C ALA A 224 21.50 0.35 44.15
N ASP A 225 20.29 0.27 44.75
CA ASP A 225 20.09 0.21 46.18
C ASP A 225 20.67 -1.09 46.76
N ALA A 226 20.51 -2.23 46.08
CA ALA A 226 21.09 -3.50 46.51
C ALA A 226 22.63 -3.47 46.43
N GLU A 227 23.22 -2.88 45.40
CA GLU A 227 24.67 -2.72 45.25
C GLU A 227 25.24 -1.79 46.33
N ALA A 228 24.54 -0.66 46.57
CA ALA A 228 24.91 0.23 47.67
C ALA A 228 24.87 -0.47 49.03
N ALA A 229 23.75 -1.19 49.31
CA ALA A 229 23.63 -1.96 50.54
C ALA A 229 24.71 -3.03 50.70
N ALA A 230 25.04 -3.75 49.62
CA ALA A 230 26.14 -4.73 49.61
C ALA A 230 27.50 -4.09 49.85
N THR A 231 27.73 -2.89 49.32
CA THR A 231 28.96 -2.13 49.50
C THR A 231 29.10 -1.63 50.95
N TYR A 232 28.02 -1.10 51.53
CA TYR A 232 27.97 -0.74 52.94
C TYR A 232 28.20 -1.95 53.84
N ALA A 233 27.50 -3.08 53.60
CA ALA A 233 27.68 -4.29 54.39
C ALA A 233 29.12 -4.80 54.37
N ARG A 234 29.78 -4.77 53.22
CA ARG A 234 31.21 -5.13 53.11
C ARG A 234 32.13 -4.18 53.86
N SER A 235 31.88 -2.91 53.83
CA SER A 235 32.66 -1.90 54.56
C SER A 235 32.46 -2.04 56.08
N PHE A 236 31.24 -2.30 56.53
CA PHE A 236 30.91 -2.47 57.95
C PHE A 236 31.40 -3.76 58.52
N SER A 237 31.51 -4.82 57.72
CA SER A 237 32.09 -6.11 58.19
C SER A 237 33.58 -6.07 58.45
N GLN A 238 34.31 -5.01 58.04
CA GLN A 238 35.75 -4.86 58.31
C GLN A 238 36.02 -4.48 59.76
N ASP A 239 35.15 -3.63 60.39
CA ASP A 239 35.22 -3.31 61.82
C ASP A 239 33.78 -2.99 62.34
N ALA A 240 33.14 -4.04 62.83
CA ALA A 240 31.77 -3.95 63.34
C ALA A 240 31.62 -3.06 64.58
N GLU A 241 32.66 -3.08 65.45
CA GLU A 241 32.64 -2.28 66.68
C GLU A 241 32.75 -0.78 66.40
N PHE A 242 33.62 -0.40 65.45
CA PHE A 242 33.76 0.99 65.02
C PHE A 242 32.47 1.47 64.34
N TYR A 243 31.83 0.61 63.54
CA TYR A 243 30.57 0.94 62.88
C TYR A 243 29.43 1.17 63.88
N ASP A 244 29.30 0.30 64.85
CA ASP A 244 28.27 0.45 65.91
C ASP A 244 28.46 1.76 66.67
N PHE A 245 29.70 2.10 67.00
CA PHE A 245 30.05 3.41 67.60
C PHE A 245 29.68 4.56 66.70
N TYR A 246 30.09 4.53 65.45
CA TYR A 246 29.80 5.60 64.49
C TYR A 246 28.28 5.80 64.25
N ARG A 247 27.51 4.71 64.11
CA ARG A 247 26.06 4.77 64.01
C ARG A 247 25.38 5.32 65.27
N ALA A 248 25.88 4.94 66.43
CA ALA A 248 25.37 5.47 67.70
C ALA A 248 25.62 6.99 67.74
N MET A 249 26.83 7.47 67.38
CA MET A 249 27.15 8.89 67.34
C MET A 249 26.26 9.65 66.33
N GLN A 250 26.03 9.15 65.10
CA GLN A 250 25.11 9.76 64.16
C GLN A 250 23.70 9.80 64.67
N SER A 251 23.23 8.75 65.29
CA SER A 251 21.87 8.68 65.91
C SER A 251 21.72 9.77 67.01
N TYR A 252 22.78 9.94 67.80
CA TYR A 252 22.78 10.95 68.86
C TYR A 252 22.79 12.36 68.28
N GLU A 253 23.59 12.58 67.27
CA GLU A 253 23.61 13.88 66.55
C GLU A 253 22.28 14.22 65.95
N ALA A 254 21.66 13.29 65.24
CA ALA A 254 20.33 13.43 64.67
C ALA A 254 19.20 13.64 65.74
N SER A 255 19.35 12.98 66.91
CA SER A 255 18.33 13.05 67.94
C SER A 255 18.49 14.27 68.86
N PHE A 256 19.74 14.70 69.10
CA PHE A 256 20.02 15.75 70.12
C PHE A 256 20.43 17.08 69.49
N ILE A 257 20.98 17.11 68.25
CA ILE A 257 21.55 18.30 67.63
C ILE A 257 20.72 18.78 66.40
N SER A 258 19.63 18.06 66.03
CA SER A 258 18.87 18.41 64.84
C SER A 258 18.37 19.87 64.88
N GLN A 259 19.05 20.73 64.16
CA GLN A 259 18.72 22.15 63.98
C GLN A 259 17.37 22.28 63.25
N GLY A 260 16.34 22.87 63.94
CA GLY A 260 15.18 23.39 63.25
C GLY A 260 13.82 22.83 63.65
N ARG A 261 13.66 22.04 64.70
CA ARG A 261 12.37 21.75 65.28
C ARG A 261 12.28 22.28 66.69
N GLU A 262 11.57 23.39 66.87
CA GLU A 262 11.16 23.89 68.18
C GLU A 262 10.19 22.93 68.85
N GLY A 263 10.69 21.76 69.23
CA GLY A 263 10.01 20.77 70.05
C GLY A 263 10.92 20.45 71.23
N ARG A 264 10.62 20.95 72.41
CA ARG A 264 11.26 20.50 73.66
C ARG A 264 10.89 19.03 73.88
N ALA A 265 11.69 18.11 73.38
CA ALA A 265 11.62 16.71 73.76
C ALA A 265 12.33 16.56 75.10
N ASN A 266 11.60 16.38 76.18
CA ASN A 266 12.18 15.92 77.46
C ASN A 266 12.41 14.40 77.38
N ILE A 267 13.63 14.00 77.08
CA ILE A 267 14.03 12.59 77.08
C ILE A 267 14.56 12.26 78.49
N ILE A 268 13.85 11.44 79.21
CA ILE A 268 14.29 10.87 80.48
C ILE A 268 15.10 9.60 80.17
N LEU A 269 16.43 9.66 80.27
CA LEU A 269 17.30 8.56 80.01
C LEU A 269 17.88 8.05 81.33
N SER A 270 17.78 6.78 81.60
CA SER A 270 18.52 6.13 82.67
C SER A 270 19.97 5.93 82.24
N PRO A 271 20.95 6.12 83.13
CA PRO A 271 22.39 5.86 82.85
C PRO A 271 22.66 4.40 82.45
N GLN A 272 21.73 3.48 82.72
CA GLN A 272 21.82 2.06 82.32
C GLN A 272 21.07 1.74 81.04
N ASN A 273 20.54 2.76 80.31
CA ASN A 273 19.83 2.55 79.08
C ASN A 273 20.78 2.04 77.98
N GLU A 274 20.40 0.96 77.35
CA GLU A 274 21.18 0.33 76.28
C GLU A 274 21.48 1.28 75.12
N TYR A 275 20.63 2.27 74.86
CA TYR A 275 20.83 3.34 73.88
C TYR A 275 22.06 4.22 74.19
N LEU A 276 22.39 4.45 75.45
CA LEU A 276 23.55 5.22 75.88
C LEU A 276 24.78 4.39 76.20
N ARG A 277 24.77 3.10 75.95
CA ARG A 277 25.84 2.16 76.28
C ARG A 277 27.20 2.57 75.71
N GLN A 278 27.18 3.18 74.51
CA GLN A 278 28.39 3.65 73.80
C GLN A 278 29.02 4.91 74.50
N PHE A 279 28.22 5.68 75.22
CA PHE A 279 28.69 6.83 76.02
C PHE A 279 29.39 6.39 77.34
N GLY A 280 29.07 5.21 77.85
CA GLY A 280 29.57 4.72 79.12
C GLY A 280 31.02 4.24 79.08
N GLY A 281 31.67 4.21 77.96
CA GLY A 281 33.03 3.73 77.78
C GLY A 281 33.19 2.21 78.12
N ARG A 282 34.13 1.60 77.45
CA ARG A 282 34.55 0.25 77.84
C ARG A 282 35.21 0.26 79.22
N ARG A 283 34.68 -0.41 80.22
CA ARG A 283 35.42 -0.87 81.41
C ARG A 283 36.03 -2.18 81.15
#